data_2e21567d0130f3d58a91e4ba5c58a7e2
#
_entry.id   2e21567d0130f3d58a91e4ba5c58a7e2
#
_cell.length_a   1.000
_cell.length_b   1.000
_cell.length_c   1.000
_cell.angle_alpha   90.00
_cell.angle_beta   90.00
_cell.angle_gamma   90.00
#
_symmetry.space_group_name_H-M   'P 1'
#
loop_
_entity.id
_entity.type
_entity.pdbx_description
1 polymer ?
#
loop_
_entity_poly.entity_id
_entity_poly.type
_entity_poly.pdbx_seq_one_letter_code
_entity_poly.pdbx_strand_id
1 'polypeptide(L)'
;IEVDVEIKAIIHEWFLLPYKCINKYHKGICLLEFKNGIPDIINSFDMAVLTEDSVAHLGELDSPLRVVDQWMYHSRLYRAASFVAKNDSLELIQLNSFGCGLDAVTTDQVSEILSSKGKIYTCLKIDEGNNLGAAKIRIRSLKAAMEERERNGYVPVEEKIEFRNPTFTKEMRGKHTIIAPQMSPIHFDIIEQAVRSCGYNLEVLPAIDSEAVEEGLKYVNNDACYPSIIVVGQIIHGLKSGKYDVNNTSVIITQTGGGCRATNYVGFLKKALKEAGFPQVPILSLNAVGLEKQPGFKITLPLINRAIMGMVYGDLFMRVLYATRPYEKVKESANALYKKWNEIAKENVKNGSKRTFNKNIKQIVKEFDELELLNIKKPKVGLVGEILVKFHPTANNNVVDIIEENGAEAVMPDLMDFFFYTAYDEDFKYKCLGESKVKRNIYMMVIEFLESYRKTMKKALNDSKR
;
A
#
# COMPACT_ATOMS: atom_id res chain seq x y z
N ILE A 1 49.89 -10.44 6.48
CA ILE A 1 49.75 -9.42 7.52
C ILE A 1 48.37 -9.62 8.08
N GLU A 2 48.26 -10.36 9.16
CA GLU A 2 47.03 -10.41 9.97
C GLU A 2 46.84 -8.99 10.53
N VAL A 3 45.87 -8.29 10.03
CA VAL A 3 45.43 -7.03 10.60
C VAL A 3 44.32 -7.42 11.59
N ASP A 4 44.67 -7.42 12.86
CA ASP A 4 43.76 -7.59 13.97
C ASP A 4 42.93 -6.30 14.12
N VAL A 5 42.04 -6.08 13.13
CA VAL A 5 41.10 -4.95 13.19
C VAL A 5 39.78 -5.48 13.65
N GLU A 6 39.41 -5.12 14.87
CA GLU A 6 38.06 -5.34 15.38
C GLU A 6 37.06 -4.61 14.49
N ILE A 7 36.37 -5.35 13.62
CA ILE A 7 35.36 -4.79 12.72
C ILE A 7 34.08 -4.63 13.52
N LYS A 8 33.65 -3.39 13.79
CA LYS A 8 32.53 -3.09 14.67
C LYS A 8 31.26 -2.55 13.99
N ALA A 9 31.29 -2.23 12.70
CA ALA A 9 30.10 -1.68 12.04
C ALA A 9 29.98 -2.05 10.55
N ILE A 10 28.79 -2.36 10.12
CA ILE A 10 28.42 -2.55 8.72
C ILE A 10 27.47 -1.44 8.29
N ILE A 11 27.79 -0.76 7.20
CA ILE A 11 26.96 0.30 6.62
C ILE A 11 26.28 -0.20 5.36
N HIS A 12 24.97 0.06 5.27
CA HIS A 12 24.20 -0.04 4.06
C HIS A 12 23.89 1.36 3.53
N GLU A 13 24.34 1.67 2.35
CA GLU A 13 24.04 2.92 1.66
C GLU A 13 23.13 2.67 0.46
N TRP A 14 21.99 3.33 0.46
CA TRP A 14 21.07 3.45 -0.66
C TRP A 14 21.24 4.82 -1.30
N PHE A 15 22.14 4.96 -2.25
CA PHE A 15 22.20 6.20 -3.01
C PHE A 15 22.24 5.96 -4.51
N LEU A 16 21.37 6.69 -5.18
CA LEU A 16 21.36 7.00 -6.58
C LEU A 16 22.79 7.12 -7.12
N LEU A 17 23.33 6.01 -7.59
CA LEU A 17 24.47 6.08 -8.50
C LEU A 17 24.01 6.89 -9.71
N PRO A 18 24.65 8.02 -10.01
CA PRO A 18 24.42 8.66 -11.30
C PRO A 18 24.71 7.62 -12.37
N TYR A 19 23.78 7.45 -13.29
CA TYR A 19 23.79 6.49 -14.41
C TYR A 19 25.12 6.44 -15.21
N LYS A 20 26.04 7.37 -14.96
CA LYS A 20 27.35 7.46 -15.58
C LYS A 20 28.43 6.51 -15.02
N CYS A 21 28.25 5.90 -13.86
CA CYS A 21 29.23 5.00 -13.27
C CYS A 21 29.14 3.56 -13.79
N ILE A 22 27.99 3.14 -14.31
CA ILE A 22 27.79 1.75 -14.77
C ILE A 22 28.60 1.42 -16.04
N ASN A 23 28.88 2.39 -16.89
CA ASN A 23 29.51 2.15 -18.19
C ASN A 23 31.03 2.26 -18.21
N LYS A 24 31.72 2.61 -17.14
CA LYS A 24 33.15 2.90 -17.19
C LYS A 24 34.09 1.85 -16.57
N TYR A 25 33.56 0.89 -15.78
CA TYR A 25 34.42 -0.09 -15.10
C TYR A 25 33.91 -1.51 -15.21
N HIS A 26 34.27 -2.18 -16.30
CA HIS A 26 34.02 -3.61 -16.52
C HIS A 26 34.98 -4.55 -15.77
N LYS A 27 35.64 -4.10 -14.72
CA LYS A 27 36.43 -4.97 -13.85
C LYS A 27 36.26 -4.57 -12.40
N GLY A 28 35.54 -5.42 -11.69
CA GLY A 28 35.39 -5.62 -10.26
C GLY A 28 35.87 -4.51 -9.32
N ILE A 29 35.09 -4.22 -8.34
CA ILE A 29 35.23 -3.26 -7.26
C ILE A 29 34.79 -1.85 -7.70
N CYS A 30 33.52 -1.59 -7.64
CA CYS A 30 33.01 -0.24 -7.52
C CYS A 30 33.40 0.25 -6.12
N LEU A 31 34.54 0.93 -6.01
CA LEU A 31 34.81 1.78 -4.85
C LEU A 31 33.80 2.94 -4.94
N LEU A 32 32.69 2.79 -4.27
CA LEU A 32 31.78 3.89 -4.00
C LEU A 32 32.55 4.90 -3.17
N GLU A 33 32.92 6.02 -3.78
CA GLU A 33 33.37 7.20 -3.01
C GLU A 33 32.16 7.62 -2.14
N PHE A 34 32.19 7.24 -0.88
CA PHE A 34 31.23 7.69 0.13
C PHE A 34 31.43 9.18 0.37
N LYS A 35 30.74 10.00 -0.41
CA LYS A 35 30.81 11.47 -0.30
C LYS A 35 30.05 12.05 0.89
N ASN A 36 29.32 11.22 1.63
CA ASN A 36 28.49 11.68 2.75
C ASN A 36 29.22 11.82 4.09
N GLY A 37 30.47 11.39 4.18
CA GLY A 37 31.31 11.51 5.40
C GLY A 37 30.88 10.60 6.58
N ILE A 38 29.91 9.69 6.40
CA ILE A 38 29.49 8.77 7.48
C ILE A 38 30.59 7.76 7.85
N PRO A 39 31.31 7.13 6.90
CA PRO A 39 32.44 6.25 7.24
C PRO A 39 33.51 6.96 8.06
N ASP A 40 33.83 8.22 7.72
CA ASP A 40 34.82 9.00 8.47
C ASP A 40 34.37 9.27 9.91
N ILE A 41 33.09 9.54 10.11
CA ILE A 41 32.52 9.70 11.46
C ILE A 41 32.64 8.39 12.24
N ILE A 42 32.31 7.25 11.63
CA ILE A 42 32.40 5.94 12.30
C ILE A 42 33.85 5.63 12.67
N ASN A 43 34.77 5.82 11.73
CA ASN A 43 36.20 5.64 11.96
C ASN A 43 36.72 6.57 13.09
N SER A 44 36.17 7.79 13.20
CA SER A 44 36.54 8.71 14.28
C SER A 44 36.12 8.25 15.69
N PHE A 45 35.30 7.21 15.77
CA PHE A 45 34.90 6.52 17.00
C PHE A 45 35.62 5.17 17.19
N ASP A 46 36.75 4.94 16.52
CA ASP A 46 37.55 3.71 16.58
C ASP A 46 36.77 2.45 16.13
N MET A 47 35.88 2.59 15.20
CA MET A 47 35.13 1.50 14.59
C MET A 47 35.50 1.35 13.11
N ALA A 48 35.82 0.14 12.68
CA ALA A 48 36.06 -0.16 11.27
C ALA A 48 34.72 -0.30 10.50
N VAL A 49 34.74 0.01 9.22
CA VAL A 49 33.56 0.02 8.36
C VAL A 49 33.63 -1.07 7.30
N LEU A 50 32.60 -1.89 7.20
CA LEU A 50 32.34 -2.80 6.09
C LEU A 50 31.07 -2.36 5.34
N THR A 51 31.04 -2.61 4.04
CA THR A 51 29.82 -2.42 3.24
C THR A 51 28.95 -3.68 3.28
N GLU A 52 27.62 -3.53 3.09
CA GLU A 52 26.68 -4.66 3.15
C GLU A 52 26.98 -5.75 2.11
N ASP A 53 27.45 -5.36 0.91
CA ASP A 53 27.77 -6.28 -0.16
C ASP A 53 29.01 -7.15 0.15
N SER A 54 29.89 -6.70 1.04
CA SER A 54 31.06 -7.47 1.48
C SER A 54 30.67 -8.68 2.34
N VAL A 55 29.50 -8.69 2.98
CA VAL A 55 29.08 -9.72 3.93
C VAL A 55 27.74 -10.38 3.58
N ALA A 56 26.93 -9.80 2.71
CA ALA A 56 25.59 -10.29 2.38
C ALA A 56 25.60 -11.74 1.85
N HIS A 57 26.64 -12.13 1.12
CA HIS A 57 26.79 -13.50 0.59
C HIS A 57 27.07 -14.55 1.67
N LEU A 58 27.46 -14.14 2.87
CA LEU A 58 27.70 -15.00 4.02
C LEU A 58 26.43 -15.18 4.89
N GLY A 59 25.42 -14.36 4.67
CA GLY A 59 24.21 -14.36 5.47
C GLY A 59 23.13 -15.32 4.94
N GLU A 60 22.59 -16.13 5.82
CA GLU A 60 21.42 -16.98 5.57
C GLU A 60 20.27 -16.57 6.48
N LEU A 61 19.08 -16.48 5.92
CA LEU A 61 17.87 -16.13 6.67
C LEU A 61 17.37 -17.34 7.46
N ASP A 62 17.23 -17.21 8.76
CA ASP A 62 16.77 -18.27 9.66
C ASP A 62 15.28 -18.58 9.53
N SER A 63 14.50 -17.65 9.00
CA SER A 63 13.06 -17.76 8.80
C SER A 63 12.60 -17.00 7.57
N PRO A 64 11.45 -17.36 6.98
CA PRO A 64 10.86 -16.57 5.92
C PRO A 64 10.62 -15.13 6.36
N LEU A 65 10.93 -14.18 5.47
CA LEU A 65 10.66 -12.76 5.71
C LEU A 65 9.14 -12.52 5.81
N ARG A 66 8.74 -11.59 6.65
CA ARG A 66 7.35 -11.11 6.72
C ARG A 66 6.96 -10.31 5.48
N VAL A 67 7.93 -9.63 4.90
CA VAL A 67 7.79 -8.80 3.70
C VAL A 67 8.05 -9.62 2.44
N VAL A 68 7.55 -9.15 1.31
CA VAL A 68 7.83 -9.76 0.00
C VAL A 68 9.22 -9.33 -0.44
N ASP A 69 10.12 -10.30 -0.57
CA ASP A 69 11.49 -10.10 -1.04
C ASP A 69 11.51 -10.09 -2.57
N GLN A 70 11.56 -8.90 -3.17
CA GLN A 70 11.50 -8.73 -4.63
C GLN A 70 12.50 -7.70 -5.18
N TRP A 71 13.35 -7.14 -4.32
CA TRP A 71 14.34 -6.15 -4.71
C TRP A 71 15.74 -6.60 -4.30
N MET A 72 16.65 -6.65 -5.26
CA MET A 72 18.00 -7.19 -5.07
C MET A 72 18.77 -6.50 -3.93
N TYR A 73 18.71 -5.17 -3.83
CA TYR A 73 19.40 -4.44 -2.76
C TYR A 73 18.84 -4.74 -1.38
N HIS A 74 17.51 -4.84 -1.28
CA HIS A 74 16.84 -5.20 -0.01
C HIS A 74 17.14 -6.64 0.40
N SER A 75 17.14 -7.58 -0.56
CA SER A 75 17.57 -8.97 -0.33
C SER A 75 18.98 -9.05 0.25
N ARG A 76 19.91 -8.27 -0.30
CA ARG A 76 21.27 -8.21 0.24
C ARG A 76 21.31 -7.68 1.65
N LEU A 77 20.57 -6.61 1.92
CA LEU A 77 20.49 -6.01 3.25
C LEU A 77 19.88 -6.97 4.29
N TYR A 78 18.83 -7.71 3.96
CA TYR A 78 18.28 -8.72 4.86
C TYR A 78 19.29 -9.82 5.19
N ARG A 79 20.06 -10.27 4.21
CA ARG A 79 21.13 -11.26 4.41
C ARG A 79 22.27 -10.69 5.23
N ALA A 80 22.72 -9.46 4.95
CA ALA A 80 23.71 -8.78 5.76
C ALA A 80 23.25 -8.61 7.22
N ALA A 81 21.99 -8.21 7.43
CA ALA A 81 21.40 -8.11 8.76
C ALA A 81 21.38 -9.46 9.49
N SER A 82 21.05 -10.55 8.80
CA SER A 82 21.11 -11.90 9.37
C SER A 82 22.52 -12.35 9.72
N PHE A 83 23.52 -11.98 8.91
CA PHE A 83 24.91 -12.24 9.20
C PHE A 83 25.38 -11.45 10.45
N VAL A 84 25.09 -10.16 10.52
CA VAL A 84 25.40 -9.32 11.67
C VAL A 84 24.73 -9.84 12.93
N ALA A 85 23.47 -10.27 12.84
CA ALA A 85 22.72 -10.79 13.97
C ALA A 85 23.38 -12.01 14.64
N LYS A 86 24.20 -12.76 13.89
CA LYS A 86 24.93 -13.96 14.36
C LYS A 86 26.36 -13.70 14.78
N ASN A 87 26.86 -12.46 14.63
CA ASN A 87 28.25 -12.10 14.93
C ASN A 87 28.32 -11.02 16.00
N ASP A 88 28.93 -11.34 17.14
CA ASP A 88 28.95 -10.44 18.31
C ASP A 88 29.80 -9.19 18.06
N SER A 89 30.83 -9.26 17.24
CA SER A 89 31.72 -8.13 16.92
C SER A 89 31.17 -7.17 15.85
N LEU A 90 29.96 -7.42 15.32
CA LEU A 90 29.38 -6.62 14.26
C LEU A 90 28.10 -5.92 14.71
N GLU A 91 27.93 -4.67 14.32
CA GLU A 91 26.68 -3.93 14.40
C GLU A 91 26.28 -3.37 13.03
N LEU A 92 24.98 -3.20 12.77
CA LEU A 92 24.49 -2.70 11.50
C LEU A 92 23.99 -1.28 11.63
N ILE A 93 24.52 -0.40 10.76
CA ILE A 93 24.02 0.96 10.58
C ILE A 93 23.37 1.05 9.22
N GLN A 94 22.06 1.21 9.18
CA GLN A 94 21.31 1.39 7.95
C GLN A 94 21.20 2.87 7.62
N LEU A 95 21.62 3.25 6.42
CA LEU A 95 21.35 4.56 5.85
C LEU A 95 20.00 4.53 5.15
N ASN A 96 19.14 5.49 5.48
CA ASN A 96 17.78 5.59 4.95
C ASN A 96 17.56 7.00 4.41
N SER A 97 17.04 7.12 3.21
CA SER A 97 16.54 8.38 2.67
C SER A 97 15.13 8.69 3.18
N PHE A 98 14.54 9.79 2.74
CA PHE A 98 13.17 10.15 3.14
C PHE A 98 12.15 9.05 2.87
N GLY A 99 11.16 8.93 3.76
CA GLY A 99 10.15 7.88 3.87
C GLY A 99 9.21 7.64 2.69
N CYS A 100 9.54 8.13 1.50
CA CYS A 100 8.81 7.80 0.28
C CYS A 100 9.58 6.77 -0.55
N GLY A 101 9.57 5.54 -0.17
CA GLY A 101 10.25 4.48 -0.89
C GLY A 101 10.06 3.13 -0.23
N LEU A 102 10.81 2.18 -0.71
CA LEU A 102 10.80 0.82 -0.21
C LEU A 102 11.51 0.71 1.14
N ASP A 103 12.28 1.73 1.51
CA ASP A 103 13.08 1.77 2.73
C ASP A 103 12.26 1.61 4.01
N ALA A 104 11.03 2.15 4.03
CA ALA A 104 10.15 1.97 5.19
C ALA A 104 9.79 0.49 5.45
N VAL A 105 9.68 -0.31 4.37
CA VAL A 105 9.47 -1.76 4.47
C VAL A 105 10.75 -2.45 4.93
N THR A 106 11.89 -2.01 4.38
CA THR A 106 13.20 -2.59 4.65
C THR A 106 13.66 -2.32 6.06
N THR A 107 13.53 -1.07 6.54
CA THR A 107 13.92 -0.70 7.92
C THR A 107 13.14 -1.51 8.96
N ASP A 108 11.85 -1.72 8.73
CA ASP A 108 10.99 -2.49 9.62
C ASP A 108 11.42 -3.98 9.67
N GLN A 109 11.74 -4.57 8.52
CA GLN A 109 12.19 -5.98 8.44
C GLN A 109 13.61 -6.16 8.99
N VAL A 110 14.54 -5.25 8.72
CA VAL A 110 15.91 -5.28 9.26
C VAL A 110 15.91 -5.12 10.77
N SER A 111 15.12 -4.17 11.28
CA SER A 111 14.94 -4.00 12.73
C SER A 111 14.46 -5.31 13.39
N GLU A 112 13.53 -5.99 12.74
CA GLU A 112 12.96 -7.26 13.22
C GLU A 112 14.03 -8.37 13.23
N ILE A 113 14.83 -8.52 12.17
CA ILE A 113 15.93 -9.51 12.10
C ILE A 113 16.95 -9.26 13.23
N LEU A 114 17.38 -8.02 13.41
CA LEU A 114 18.40 -7.67 14.42
C LEU A 114 17.85 -7.82 15.84
N SER A 115 16.65 -7.29 16.11
CA SER A 115 16.03 -7.34 17.44
C SER A 115 15.74 -8.76 17.88
N SER A 116 15.40 -9.67 16.95
CA SER A 116 15.16 -11.09 17.28
C SER A 116 16.38 -11.82 17.85
N LYS A 117 17.57 -11.28 17.61
CA LYS A 117 18.84 -11.77 18.13
C LYS A 117 19.46 -10.82 19.17
N GLY A 118 18.66 -9.89 19.70
CA GLY A 118 19.10 -8.93 20.73
C GLY A 118 20.12 -7.89 20.24
N LYS A 119 20.32 -7.71 18.94
CA LYS A 119 21.22 -6.69 18.37
C LYS A 119 20.60 -5.30 18.40
N ILE A 120 21.47 -4.28 18.40
CA ILE A 120 21.04 -2.88 18.32
C ILE A 120 20.74 -2.55 16.85
N TYR A 121 19.55 -2.02 16.58
CA TYR A 121 19.23 -1.48 15.27
C TYR A 121 19.50 0.02 15.22
N THR A 122 20.39 0.46 14.32
CA THR A 122 20.70 1.86 14.11
C THR A 122 20.36 2.28 12.69
N CYS A 123 19.39 3.21 12.56
CA CYS A 123 19.00 3.81 11.29
C CYS A 123 19.39 5.29 11.30
N LEU A 124 20.13 5.71 10.28
CA LEU A 124 20.48 7.10 10.01
C LEU A 124 19.65 7.62 8.86
N LYS A 125 18.84 8.66 9.12
CA LYS A 125 18.12 9.37 8.06
C LYS A 125 19.06 10.38 7.42
N ILE A 126 19.28 10.21 6.13
CA ILE A 126 20.16 11.05 5.32
C ILE A 126 19.29 11.83 4.35
N ASP A 127 19.48 13.14 4.31
CA ASP A 127 18.86 14.04 3.37
C ASP A 127 19.91 14.76 2.51
N GLU A 128 19.45 15.55 1.56
CA GLU A 128 20.29 16.36 0.71
C GLU A 128 21.08 17.44 1.48
N GLY A 129 20.64 17.76 2.69
CA GLY A 129 21.20 18.80 3.56
C GLY A 129 22.44 18.38 4.34
N ASN A 130 22.94 17.13 4.19
CA ASN A 130 24.16 16.61 4.83
C ASN A 130 24.30 16.96 6.32
N ASN A 131 23.24 16.70 7.11
CA ASN A 131 23.30 16.96 8.55
C ASN A 131 24.13 15.91 9.31
N LEU A 132 25.45 15.98 9.18
CA LEU A 132 26.38 15.08 9.84
C LEU A 132 26.32 15.17 11.37
N GLY A 133 25.82 16.25 11.94
CA GLY A 133 25.66 16.40 13.39
C GLY A 133 24.69 15.37 13.98
N ALA A 134 23.54 15.18 13.35
CA ALA A 134 22.56 14.19 13.79
C ALA A 134 23.10 12.76 13.65
N ALA A 135 23.78 12.45 12.54
CA ALA A 135 24.43 11.16 12.32
C ALA A 135 25.51 10.90 13.39
N LYS A 136 26.35 11.88 13.69
CA LYS A 136 27.38 11.79 14.72
C LYS A 136 26.81 11.48 16.12
N ILE A 137 25.70 12.12 16.49
CA ILE A 137 25.03 11.85 17.76
C ILE A 137 24.54 10.41 17.82
N ARG A 138 23.88 9.92 16.76
CA ARG A 138 23.36 8.55 16.73
C ARG A 138 24.46 7.50 16.75
N ILE A 139 25.57 7.70 16.02
CA ILE A 139 26.71 6.80 16.03
C ILE A 139 27.37 6.77 17.40
N ARG A 140 27.51 7.95 18.04
CA ARG A 140 28.02 8.04 19.42
C ARG A 140 27.12 7.29 20.41
N SER A 141 25.79 7.40 20.25
CA SER A 141 24.84 6.66 21.07
C SER A 141 24.93 5.15 20.87
N LEU A 142 25.13 4.70 19.63
CA LEU A 142 25.38 3.29 19.33
C LEU A 142 26.63 2.79 20.05
N LYS A 143 27.76 3.50 19.92
CA LYS A 143 29.02 3.13 20.61
C LYS A 143 28.82 3.05 22.13
N ALA A 144 28.19 4.06 22.73
CA ALA A 144 27.93 4.06 24.17
C ALA A 144 27.05 2.88 24.63
N ALA A 145 26.03 2.52 23.83
CA ALA A 145 25.17 1.37 24.11
C ALA A 145 25.90 0.03 23.97
N MET A 146 26.82 -0.09 23.02
CA MET A 146 27.69 -1.27 22.87
C MET A 146 28.61 -1.42 24.08
N GLU A 147 29.30 -0.35 24.48
CA GLU A 147 30.19 -0.33 25.65
C GLU A 147 29.45 -0.62 26.98
N GLU A 148 28.20 -0.14 27.10
CA GLU A 148 27.37 -0.44 28.25
C GLU A 148 26.95 -1.90 28.29
N ARG A 149 26.57 -2.49 27.17
CA ARG A 149 26.23 -3.91 27.06
C ARG A 149 27.43 -4.80 27.43
N GLU A 150 28.60 -4.47 26.91
CA GLU A 150 29.84 -5.17 27.23
C GLU A 150 30.17 -5.12 28.75
N ARG A 151 30.11 -3.92 29.33
CA ARG A 151 30.35 -3.73 30.80
C ARG A 151 29.36 -4.49 31.67
N ASN A 152 28.11 -4.58 31.21
CA ASN A 152 27.05 -5.26 31.97
C ASN A 152 26.94 -6.75 31.69
N GLY A 153 27.82 -7.31 30.84
CA GLY A 153 27.77 -8.72 30.45
C GLY A 153 26.44 -9.09 29.80
N TYR A 154 25.91 -8.21 28.96
CA TYR A 154 24.61 -8.44 28.32
C TYR A 154 24.61 -9.71 27.46
N VAL A 155 23.69 -10.62 27.77
CA VAL A 155 23.45 -11.81 26.97
C VAL A 155 22.22 -11.60 26.12
N PRO A 156 22.34 -11.63 24.77
CA PRO A 156 21.20 -11.48 23.89
C PRO A 156 20.12 -12.54 24.15
N VAL A 157 18.88 -12.11 24.28
CA VAL A 157 17.74 -13.02 24.32
C VAL A 157 17.23 -13.23 22.89
N GLU A 158 17.31 -14.45 22.43
CA GLU A 158 16.77 -14.79 21.11
C GLU A 158 15.25 -14.92 21.17
N GLU A 159 14.57 -14.12 20.36
CA GLU A 159 13.13 -14.23 20.17
C GLU A 159 12.81 -14.89 18.84
N LYS A 160 12.05 -15.98 18.87
CA LYS A 160 11.57 -16.59 17.64
C LYS A 160 10.40 -15.79 17.06
N ILE A 161 10.66 -15.07 15.98
CA ILE A 161 9.61 -14.29 15.31
C ILE A 161 8.81 -15.21 14.40
N GLU A 162 7.62 -15.60 14.83
CA GLU A 162 6.66 -16.32 13.99
C GLU A 162 5.47 -15.40 13.67
N PHE A 163 5.28 -15.10 12.38
CA PHE A 163 4.06 -14.47 11.87
C PHE A 163 3.17 -15.55 11.24
N ARG A 164 2.41 -16.24 12.10
CA ARG A 164 1.37 -17.15 11.60
C ARG A 164 0.17 -16.32 11.20
N ASN A 165 -0.18 -16.34 9.92
CA ASN A 165 -1.45 -15.84 9.45
C ASN A 165 -2.40 -17.03 9.28
N PRO A 166 -3.48 -17.12 10.06
CA PRO A 166 -4.49 -18.15 9.86
C PRO A 166 -5.04 -18.09 8.43
N THR A 167 -5.16 -19.25 7.81
CA THR A 167 -5.69 -19.34 6.44
C THR A 167 -7.21 -19.23 6.47
N PHE A 168 -7.80 -18.40 5.60
CA PHE A 168 -9.25 -18.36 5.43
C PHE A 168 -9.74 -19.64 4.73
N THR A 169 -10.44 -20.49 5.48
CA THR A 169 -10.88 -21.81 5.00
C THR A 169 -12.26 -21.75 4.33
N LYS A 170 -12.67 -22.88 3.72
CA LYS A 170 -14.00 -22.99 3.11
C LYS A 170 -15.13 -22.93 4.13
N GLU A 171 -14.88 -23.42 5.34
CA GLU A 171 -15.83 -23.48 6.46
C GLU A 171 -16.10 -22.08 7.02
N MET A 172 -15.15 -21.15 6.89
CA MET A 172 -15.28 -19.75 7.29
C MET A 172 -16.14 -18.96 6.31
N ARG A 173 -16.26 -19.41 5.07
CA ARG A 173 -17.09 -18.76 4.05
C ARG A 173 -18.55 -18.67 4.52
N GLY A 174 -19.14 -17.48 4.48
CA GLY A 174 -20.51 -17.21 4.91
C GLY A 174 -20.74 -17.22 6.43
N LYS A 175 -19.74 -17.64 7.23
CA LYS A 175 -19.79 -17.58 8.70
C LYS A 175 -19.02 -16.38 9.24
N HIS A 176 -17.81 -16.18 8.76
CA HIS A 176 -17.00 -15.03 9.16
C HIS A 176 -17.55 -13.73 8.55
N THR A 177 -17.56 -12.69 9.34
CA THR A 177 -17.63 -11.32 8.81
C THR A 177 -16.29 -10.95 8.24
N ILE A 178 -16.26 -10.58 6.97
CA ILE A 178 -15.02 -10.15 6.30
C ILE A 178 -15.04 -8.62 6.32
N ILE A 179 -14.17 -7.99 7.08
CA ILE A 179 -14.04 -6.54 7.10
C ILE A 179 -13.03 -6.06 6.07
N ALA A 180 -13.37 -5.00 5.34
CA ALA A 180 -12.52 -4.35 4.36
C ALA A 180 -12.28 -2.89 4.76
N PRO A 181 -11.05 -2.36 4.60
CA PRO A 181 -10.82 -0.94 4.78
C PRO A 181 -11.55 -0.14 3.70
N GLN A 182 -12.04 1.04 4.07
CA GLN A 182 -12.62 1.98 3.11
C GLN A 182 -11.53 2.57 2.23
N MET A 183 -11.85 2.75 0.95
CA MET A 183 -10.99 3.51 0.03
C MET A 183 -11.79 4.62 -0.67
N SER A 184 -13.00 4.30 -1.14
CA SER A 184 -13.86 5.23 -1.87
C SER A 184 -15.32 4.92 -1.54
N PRO A 185 -15.98 5.73 -0.70
CA PRO A 185 -17.36 5.43 -0.26
C PRO A 185 -18.34 5.21 -1.40
N ILE A 186 -18.27 6.02 -2.46
CA ILE A 186 -19.16 5.92 -3.63
C ILE A 186 -19.03 4.57 -4.34
N HIS A 187 -17.82 4.01 -4.43
CA HIS A 187 -17.56 2.74 -5.12
C HIS A 187 -17.77 1.54 -4.20
N PHE A 188 -17.19 1.62 -3.00
CA PHE A 188 -17.10 0.48 -2.09
C PHE A 188 -18.46 0.08 -1.51
N ASP A 189 -19.37 1.03 -1.35
CA ASP A 189 -20.76 0.78 -0.96
C ASP A 189 -21.49 -0.15 -1.96
N ILE A 190 -21.19 -0.04 -3.26
CA ILE A 190 -21.75 -0.91 -4.29
C ILE A 190 -20.97 -2.22 -4.42
N ILE A 191 -19.63 -2.16 -4.33
CA ILE A 191 -18.74 -3.34 -4.41
C ILE A 191 -19.00 -4.30 -3.25
N GLU A 192 -19.32 -3.79 -2.07
CA GLU A 192 -19.74 -4.62 -0.93
C GLU A 192 -20.90 -5.53 -1.33
N GLN A 193 -21.91 -5.01 -2.00
CA GLN A 193 -23.08 -5.79 -2.45
C GLN A 193 -22.71 -6.83 -3.51
N ALA A 194 -21.72 -6.53 -4.37
CA ALA A 194 -21.18 -7.49 -5.35
C ALA A 194 -20.60 -8.72 -4.65
N VAL A 195 -19.81 -8.51 -3.62
CA VAL A 195 -19.13 -9.58 -2.86
C VAL A 195 -20.15 -10.36 -2.01
N ARG A 196 -21.06 -9.65 -1.31
CA ARG A 196 -22.12 -10.26 -0.50
C ARG A 196 -23.02 -11.18 -1.32
N SER A 197 -23.40 -10.76 -2.52
CA SER A 197 -24.23 -11.55 -3.44
C SER A 197 -23.54 -12.83 -3.95
N CYS A 198 -22.23 -12.96 -3.73
CA CYS A 198 -21.46 -14.16 -4.06
C CYS A 198 -21.22 -15.10 -2.86
N GLY A 199 -21.92 -14.86 -1.75
CA GLY A 199 -21.90 -15.74 -0.57
C GLY A 199 -20.76 -15.46 0.41
N TYR A 200 -20.26 -14.22 0.45
CA TYR A 200 -19.33 -13.73 1.45
C TYR A 200 -20.00 -12.63 2.29
N ASN A 201 -19.83 -12.68 3.60
CA ASN A 201 -20.34 -11.64 4.48
C ASN A 201 -19.32 -10.49 4.59
N LEU A 202 -19.17 -9.70 3.51
CA LEU A 202 -18.28 -8.54 3.48
C LEU A 202 -18.96 -7.35 4.18
N GLU A 203 -18.19 -6.63 4.97
CA GLU A 203 -18.53 -5.31 5.50
C GLU A 203 -17.38 -4.34 5.26
N VAL A 204 -17.65 -3.28 4.53
CA VAL A 204 -16.68 -2.20 4.30
C VAL A 204 -16.74 -1.26 5.49
N LEU A 205 -15.60 -1.01 6.12
CA LEU A 205 -15.49 -0.10 7.25
C LEU A 205 -15.88 1.32 6.83
N PRO A 206 -16.47 2.12 7.71
CA PRO A 206 -16.78 3.51 7.39
C PRO A 206 -15.52 4.32 7.12
N ALA A 207 -15.64 5.41 6.36
CA ALA A 207 -14.60 6.43 6.30
C ALA A 207 -14.54 7.11 7.67
N ILE A 208 -13.47 6.83 8.42
CA ILE A 208 -13.33 7.23 9.81
C ILE A 208 -12.45 8.49 9.89
N ASP A 209 -12.59 9.17 11.00
CA ASP A 209 -11.84 10.33 11.46
C ASP A 209 -10.36 10.04 11.81
N SER A 210 -9.73 10.95 12.55
CA SER A 210 -8.34 10.86 12.99
C SER A 210 -8.02 9.63 13.84
N GLU A 211 -9.00 9.03 14.54
CA GLU A 211 -8.76 7.91 15.47
C GLU A 211 -8.18 6.68 14.76
N ALA A 212 -8.62 6.40 13.53
CA ALA A 212 -8.04 5.32 12.74
C ALA A 212 -6.59 5.60 12.36
N VAL A 213 -6.23 6.85 12.07
CA VAL A 213 -4.85 7.25 11.78
C VAL A 213 -3.98 7.08 13.01
N GLU A 214 -4.44 7.57 14.17
CA GLU A 214 -3.74 7.43 15.44
C GLU A 214 -3.52 5.95 15.81
N GLU A 215 -4.53 5.12 15.56
CA GLU A 215 -4.40 3.68 15.79
C GLU A 215 -3.38 3.04 14.83
N GLY A 216 -3.37 3.44 13.56
CA GLY A 216 -2.39 2.97 12.58
C GLY A 216 -0.95 3.34 12.93
N LEU A 217 -0.73 4.53 13.46
CA LEU A 217 0.58 5.01 13.90
C LEU A 217 1.20 4.21 15.05
N LYS A 218 0.41 3.46 15.80
CA LYS A 218 0.91 2.58 16.88
C LYS A 218 1.61 1.34 16.34
N TYR A 219 1.22 0.86 15.14
CA TYR A 219 1.63 -0.44 14.60
C TYR A 219 2.39 -0.37 13.27
N VAL A 220 2.28 0.75 12.57
CA VAL A 220 2.95 0.96 11.28
C VAL A 220 4.08 1.96 11.46
N ASN A 221 5.24 1.64 10.90
CA ASN A 221 6.39 2.53 10.89
C ASN A 221 6.00 3.90 10.28
N ASN A 222 6.31 4.99 10.96
CA ASN A 222 6.03 6.36 10.51
C ASN A 222 6.62 6.71 9.15
N ASP A 223 7.67 6.02 8.72
CA ASP A 223 8.28 6.18 7.41
C ASP A 223 7.49 5.45 6.30
N ALA A 224 6.52 4.62 6.66
CA ALA A 224 5.60 4.02 5.70
C ALA A 224 4.66 5.07 5.09
N CYS A 225 4.11 4.76 3.91
CA CYS A 225 3.20 5.69 3.26
C CYS A 225 1.90 5.88 4.05
N TYR A 226 1.34 7.07 3.98
CA TYR A 226 0.11 7.43 4.67
C TYR A 226 -1.05 6.43 4.40
N PRO A 227 -1.26 5.94 3.16
CA PRO A 227 -2.24 4.89 2.90
C PRO A 227 -2.08 3.63 3.74
N SER A 228 -0.84 3.18 4.02
CA SER A 228 -0.63 2.00 4.86
C SER A 228 -1.05 2.21 6.30
N ILE A 229 -0.80 3.42 6.82
CA ILE A 229 -1.21 3.82 8.18
C ILE A 229 -2.73 3.82 8.29
N ILE A 230 -3.42 4.44 7.32
CA ILE A 230 -4.89 4.50 7.30
C ILE A 230 -5.49 3.10 7.20
N VAL A 231 -5.04 2.28 6.25
CA VAL A 231 -5.60 0.94 6.01
C VAL A 231 -5.44 0.04 7.24
N VAL A 232 -4.24 -0.01 7.81
CA VAL A 232 -4.00 -0.80 9.02
C VAL A 232 -4.78 -0.23 10.21
N GLY A 233 -4.77 1.08 10.35
CA GLY A 233 -5.48 1.77 11.44
C GLY A 233 -6.99 1.53 11.41
N GLN A 234 -7.64 1.64 10.26
CA GLN A 234 -9.08 1.34 10.12
C GLN A 234 -9.40 -0.09 10.56
N ILE A 235 -8.58 -1.06 10.14
CA ILE A 235 -8.80 -2.46 10.46
C ILE A 235 -8.64 -2.70 11.97
N ILE A 236 -7.55 -2.22 12.57
CA ILE A 236 -7.29 -2.42 14.00
C ILE A 236 -8.33 -1.67 14.84
N HIS A 237 -8.66 -0.41 14.48
CA HIS A 237 -9.72 0.35 15.14
C HIS A 237 -11.08 -0.38 15.05
N GLY A 238 -11.45 -0.89 13.86
CA GLY A 238 -12.66 -1.68 13.68
C GLY A 238 -12.70 -2.91 14.57
N LEU A 239 -11.62 -3.67 14.66
CA LEU A 239 -11.53 -4.85 15.54
C LEU A 239 -11.62 -4.48 17.03
N LYS A 240 -11.01 -3.36 17.44
CA LYS A 240 -11.06 -2.87 18.82
C LYS A 240 -12.41 -2.26 19.23
N SER A 241 -13.25 -1.90 18.27
CA SER A 241 -14.56 -1.27 18.53
C SER A 241 -15.53 -2.15 19.33
N GLY A 242 -15.25 -3.45 19.45
CA GLY A 242 -16.16 -4.43 20.07
C GLY A 242 -17.38 -4.80 19.20
N LYS A 243 -17.54 -4.22 18.02
CA LYS A 243 -18.63 -4.51 17.09
C LYS A 243 -18.54 -5.91 16.50
N TYR A 244 -17.30 -6.41 16.34
CA TYR A 244 -17.01 -7.66 15.65
C TYR A 244 -16.55 -8.74 16.62
N ASP A 245 -17.10 -9.94 16.50
CA ASP A 245 -16.51 -11.13 17.15
C ASP A 245 -15.22 -11.51 16.44
N VAL A 246 -14.09 -11.22 17.06
CA VAL A 246 -12.75 -11.42 16.49
C VAL A 246 -12.46 -12.88 16.10
N ASN A 247 -13.14 -13.86 16.72
CA ASN A 247 -12.98 -15.29 16.40
C ASN A 247 -13.77 -15.68 15.13
N ASN A 248 -14.75 -14.89 14.75
CA ASN A 248 -15.57 -15.06 13.55
C ASN A 248 -15.37 -13.89 12.55
N THR A 249 -14.26 -13.19 12.65
CA THR A 249 -13.92 -12.09 11.75
C THR A 249 -12.68 -12.42 10.93
N SER A 250 -12.65 -11.96 9.71
CA SER A 250 -11.51 -12.01 8.80
C SER A 250 -11.34 -10.64 8.16
N VAL A 251 -10.14 -10.35 7.68
CA VAL A 251 -9.84 -9.08 7.00
C VAL A 251 -9.55 -9.34 5.53
N ILE A 252 -9.96 -8.44 4.66
CA ILE A 252 -9.61 -8.48 3.24
C ILE A 252 -8.85 -7.23 2.84
N ILE A 253 -7.76 -7.41 2.10
CA ILE A 253 -6.92 -6.33 1.58
C ILE A 253 -6.39 -6.69 0.19
N THR A 254 -6.15 -5.69 -0.65
CA THR A 254 -5.50 -5.88 -1.95
C THR A 254 -3.98 -5.89 -1.80
N GLN A 255 -3.31 -6.65 -2.64
CA GLN A 255 -1.85 -6.74 -2.71
C GLN A 255 -1.44 -6.60 -4.17
N THR A 256 -0.70 -5.56 -4.52
CA THR A 256 -0.44 -5.21 -5.93
C THR A 256 0.54 -6.16 -6.62
N GLY A 257 1.48 -6.76 -5.89
CA GLY A 257 2.49 -7.66 -6.43
C GLY A 257 3.61 -6.98 -7.23
N GLY A 258 3.56 -5.65 -7.37
CA GLY A 258 4.57 -4.84 -8.06
C GLY A 258 5.57 -4.18 -7.10
N GLY A 259 6.42 -3.30 -7.63
CA GLY A 259 7.43 -2.54 -6.87
C GLY A 259 6.87 -1.45 -5.93
N CYS A 260 5.61 -1.52 -5.57
CA CYS A 260 4.94 -0.60 -4.66
C CYS A 260 4.90 -1.16 -3.23
N ARG A 261 4.96 -0.29 -2.23
CA ARG A 261 4.80 -0.65 -0.81
C ARG A 261 3.47 -1.34 -0.52
N ALA A 262 2.43 -1.07 -1.31
CA ALA A 262 1.13 -1.74 -1.21
C ALA A 262 1.22 -3.27 -1.33
N THR A 263 2.26 -3.81 -1.96
CA THR A 263 2.56 -5.24 -1.96
C THR A 263 2.83 -5.76 -0.54
N ASN A 264 3.33 -4.91 0.36
CA ASN A 264 3.73 -5.26 1.73
C ASN A 264 2.71 -4.86 2.81
N TYR A 265 1.54 -4.29 2.46
CA TYR A 265 0.51 -3.96 3.45
C TYR A 265 0.02 -5.18 4.21
N VAL A 266 -0.03 -6.35 3.57
CA VAL A 266 -0.33 -7.63 4.25
C VAL A 266 0.71 -7.91 5.35
N GLY A 267 1.99 -7.66 5.08
CA GLY A 267 3.06 -7.80 6.07
C GLY A 267 2.89 -6.85 7.26
N PHE A 268 2.59 -5.58 7.01
CA PHE A 268 2.31 -4.62 8.08
C PHE A 268 1.08 -5.03 8.90
N LEU A 269 0.04 -5.51 8.23
CA LEU A 269 -1.18 -5.94 8.91
C LEU A 269 -0.95 -7.20 9.76
N LYS A 270 -0.15 -8.16 9.30
CA LYS A 270 0.24 -9.34 10.11
C LYS A 270 0.90 -8.94 11.43
N LYS A 271 1.85 -7.99 11.35
CA LYS A 271 2.53 -7.43 12.53
C LYS A 271 1.52 -6.72 13.43
N ALA A 272 0.73 -5.82 12.86
CA ALA A 272 -0.25 -5.03 13.61
C ALA A 272 -1.29 -5.91 14.33
N LEU A 273 -1.82 -6.93 13.68
CA LEU A 273 -2.76 -7.88 14.30
C LEU A 273 -2.13 -8.63 15.48
N LYS A 274 -0.88 -9.07 15.33
CA LYS A 274 -0.15 -9.73 16.42
C LYS A 274 0.04 -8.79 17.62
N GLU A 275 0.55 -7.59 17.38
CA GLU A 275 0.83 -6.59 18.42
C GLU A 275 -0.45 -6.04 19.06
N ALA A 276 -1.54 -5.94 18.32
CA ALA A 276 -2.85 -5.52 18.83
C ALA A 276 -3.61 -6.63 19.58
N GLY A 277 -3.09 -7.86 19.63
CA GLY A 277 -3.73 -8.98 20.33
C GLY A 277 -4.75 -9.77 19.51
N PHE A 278 -4.73 -9.68 18.18
CA PHE A 278 -5.63 -10.36 17.26
C PHE A 278 -4.93 -11.36 16.29
N PRO A 279 -3.96 -12.17 16.75
CA PRO A 279 -3.20 -13.06 15.87
C PRO A 279 -4.06 -14.15 15.20
N GLN A 280 -5.26 -14.42 15.71
CA GLN A 280 -6.21 -15.40 15.19
C GLN A 280 -7.01 -14.92 13.99
N VAL A 281 -6.98 -13.62 13.65
CA VAL A 281 -7.78 -13.04 12.56
C VAL A 281 -7.14 -13.35 11.20
N PRO A 282 -7.81 -14.10 10.29
CA PRO A 282 -7.29 -14.39 8.97
C PRO A 282 -7.25 -13.13 8.09
N ILE A 283 -6.18 -13.01 7.28
CA ILE A 283 -6.03 -11.96 6.27
C ILE A 283 -6.25 -12.57 4.89
N LEU A 284 -7.26 -12.12 4.17
CA LEU A 284 -7.47 -12.44 2.77
C LEU A 284 -6.71 -11.44 1.91
N SER A 285 -5.68 -11.91 1.24
CA SER A 285 -4.93 -11.10 0.28
C SER A 285 -5.50 -11.30 -1.12
N LEU A 286 -6.06 -10.22 -1.69
CA LEU A 286 -6.44 -10.20 -3.10
C LEU A 286 -5.23 -9.79 -3.94
N ASN A 287 -4.61 -10.75 -4.59
CA ASN A 287 -3.47 -10.50 -5.46
C ASN A 287 -3.61 -11.25 -6.79
N ALA A 288 -3.09 -10.64 -7.86
CA ALA A 288 -3.05 -11.23 -9.20
C ALA A 288 -1.88 -12.22 -9.39
N VAL A 289 -0.91 -12.23 -8.48
CA VAL A 289 0.37 -12.93 -8.61
C VAL A 289 0.40 -14.25 -7.80
N GLY A 290 -0.64 -14.52 -7.01
CA GLY A 290 -0.73 -15.76 -6.22
C GLY A 290 0.22 -15.82 -5.03
N LEU A 291 0.58 -14.69 -4.43
CA LEU A 291 1.49 -14.58 -3.29
C LEU A 291 0.99 -15.33 -2.06
N GLU A 292 -0.32 -15.39 -1.83
CA GLU A 292 -0.92 -16.12 -0.73
C GLU A 292 -2.12 -16.95 -1.20
N LYS A 293 -2.23 -18.20 -0.69
CA LYS A 293 -3.33 -19.11 -1.02
C LYS A 293 -4.46 -18.96 0.00
N GLN A 294 -5.67 -18.64 -0.48
CA GLN A 294 -6.88 -18.49 0.33
C GLN A 294 -7.96 -19.47 -0.17
N PRO A 295 -8.00 -20.72 0.33
CA PRO A 295 -8.89 -21.75 -0.20
C PRO A 295 -10.38 -21.46 0.00
N GLY A 296 -10.74 -20.64 0.99
CA GLY A 296 -12.11 -20.22 1.28
C GLY A 296 -12.61 -19.11 0.37
N PHE A 297 -11.71 -18.32 -0.25
CA PHE A 297 -12.10 -17.20 -1.12
C PHE A 297 -11.79 -17.53 -2.59
N LYS A 298 -12.81 -17.41 -3.44
CA LYS A 298 -12.69 -17.69 -4.87
C LYS A 298 -13.18 -16.51 -5.69
N ILE A 299 -12.33 -16.05 -6.59
CA ILE A 299 -12.72 -15.08 -7.62
C ILE A 299 -13.44 -15.84 -8.73
N THR A 300 -14.75 -15.61 -8.86
CA THR A 300 -15.62 -16.27 -9.86
C THR A 300 -16.04 -15.27 -10.93
N LEU A 301 -16.43 -15.76 -12.12
CA LEU A 301 -16.94 -14.89 -13.16
C LEU A 301 -18.15 -14.02 -12.73
N PRO A 302 -19.14 -14.55 -11.96
CA PRO A 302 -20.17 -13.70 -11.40
C PRO A 302 -19.65 -12.60 -10.48
N LEU A 303 -18.64 -12.87 -9.64
CA LEU A 303 -18.04 -11.86 -8.78
C LEU A 303 -17.32 -10.78 -9.62
N ILE A 304 -16.55 -11.18 -10.62
CA ILE A 304 -15.87 -10.24 -11.53
C ILE A 304 -16.88 -9.34 -12.24
N ASN A 305 -17.94 -9.93 -12.83
CA ASN A 305 -18.99 -9.16 -13.52
C ASN A 305 -19.61 -8.11 -12.58
N ARG A 306 -20.01 -8.51 -11.38
CA ARG A 306 -20.66 -7.63 -10.41
C ARG A 306 -19.71 -6.55 -9.88
N ALA A 307 -18.46 -6.91 -9.60
CA ALA A 307 -17.46 -5.95 -9.15
C ALA A 307 -17.16 -4.88 -10.20
N ILE A 308 -17.03 -5.26 -11.48
CA ILE A 308 -16.82 -4.31 -12.58
C ILE A 308 -18.05 -3.40 -12.73
N MET A 309 -19.26 -3.96 -12.66
CA MET A 309 -20.49 -3.15 -12.68
C MET A 309 -20.49 -2.14 -11.53
N GLY A 310 -20.11 -2.55 -10.31
CA GLY A 310 -20.01 -1.67 -9.16
C GLY A 310 -19.00 -0.55 -9.35
N MET A 311 -17.82 -0.85 -9.88
CA MET A 311 -16.80 0.16 -10.18
C MET A 311 -17.29 1.19 -11.21
N VAL A 312 -17.90 0.73 -12.32
CA VAL A 312 -18.41 1.65 -13.36
C VAL A 312 -19.58 2.49 -12.85
N TYR A 313 -20.45 1.94 -12.01
CA TYR A 313 -21.48 2.75 -11.34
C TYR A 313 -20.86 3.81 -10.45
N GLY A 314 -19.86 3.46 -9.66
CA GLY A 314 -19.16 4.41 -8.80
C GLY A 314 -18.50 5.54 -9.59
N ASP A 315 -17.79 5.21 -10.68
CA ASP A 315 -17.19 6.19 -11.59
C ASP A 315 -18.27 7.12 -12.19
N LEU A 316 -19.38 6.55 -12.65
CA LEU A 316 -20.50 7.35 -13.18
C LEU A 316 -21.07 8.29 -12.13
N PHE A 317 -21.39 7.78 -10.93
CA PHE A 317 -21.94 8.61 -9.86
C PHE A 317 -21.00 9.74 -9.46
N MET A 318 -19.73 9.45 -9.33
CA MET A 318 -18.72 10.47 -9.03
C MET A 318 -18.71 11.57 -10.09
N ARG A 319 -18.72 11.21 -11.38
CA ARG A 319 -18.73 12.18 -12.48
C ARG A 319 -20.01 13.03 -12.49
N VAL A 320 -21.18 12.41 -12.45
CA VAL A 320 -22.44 13.16 -12.56
C VAL A 320 -22.73 13.96 -11.29
N LEU A 321 -22.37 13.45 -10.12
CA LEU A 321 -22.59 14.14 -8.84
C LEU A 321 -21.72 15.39 -8.73
N TYR A 322 -20.41 15.27 -8.96
CA TYR A 322 -19.48 16.38 -8.81
C TYR A 322 -19.65 17.45 -9.90
N ALA A 323 -20.09 17.05 -11.11
CA ALA A 323 -20.44 17.99 -12.16
C ALA A 323 -21.82 18.68 -11.99
N THR A 324 -22.65 18.22 -11.06
CA THR A 324 -24.02 18.72 -10.87
C THR A 324 -24.20 19.46 -9.54
N ARG A 325 -23.74 18.86 -8.44
CA ARG A 325 -23.92 19.37 -7.07
C ARG A 325 -23.49 20.84 -6.88
N PRO A 326 -22.35 21.32 -7.44
CA PRO A 326 -21.97 22.72 -7.30
C PRO A 326 -22.90 23.72 -7.97
N TYR A 327 -23.77 23.27 -8.89
CA TYR A 327 -24.65 24.10 -9.73
C TYR A 327 -26.12 23.94 -9.40
N GLU A 328 -26.52 23.06 -8.47
CA GLU A 328 -27.91 22.78 -8.19
C GLU A 328 -28.67 24.03 -7.70
N LYS A 329 -29.88 24.25 -8.25
CA LYS A 329 -30.79 25.31 -7.76
C LYS A 329 -31.48 24.92 -6.45
N VAL A 330 -31.89 23.67 -6.37
CA VAL A 330 -32.53 23.10 -5.17
C VAL A 330 -31.43 22.35 -4.42
N LYS A 331 -31.03 22.89 -3.28
CA LYS A 331 -29.99 22.30 -2.44
C LYS A 331 -30.30 20.84 -2.13
N GLU A 332 -29.28 19.96 -2.18
CA GLU A 332 -29.36 18.52 -1.94
C GLU A 332 -30.11 17.71 -3.01
N SER A 333 -30.56 18.32 -4.12
CA SER A 333 -31.26 17.60 -5.19
C SER A 333 -30.36 16.56 -5.87
N ALA A 334 -29.09 16.90 -6.10
CA ALA A 334 -28.11 15.98 -6.68
C ALA A 334 -27.77 14.83 -5.72
N ASN A 335 -27.62 15.12 -4.43
CA ASN A 335 -27.38 14.08 -3.42
C ASN A 335 -28.59 13.16 -3.23
N ALA A 336 -29.82 13.68 -3.27
CA ALA A 336 -31.04 12.88 -3.20
C ALA A 336 -31.16 11.94 -4.41
N LEU A 337 -30.86 12.45 -5.60
CA LEU A 337 -30.85 11.65 -6.84
C LEU A 337 -29.78 10.57 -6.81
N TYR A 338 -28.57 10.90 -6.34
CA TYR A 338 -27.50 9.94 -6.12
C TYR A 338 -27.95 8.81 -5.18
N LYS A 339 -28.48 9.13 -4.01
CA LYS A 339 -28.96 8.14 -3.02
C LYS A 339 -30.00 7.19 -3.63
N LYS A 340 -30.96 7.72 -4.36
CA LYS A 340 -31.98 6.93 -5.10
C LYS A 340 -31.31 5.92 -6.04
N TRP A 341 -30.41 6.40 -6.88
CA TRP A 341 -29.78 5.56 -7.89
C TRP A 341 -28.73 4.61 -7.32
N ASN A 342 -28.10 4.96 -6.22
CA ASN A 342 -27.17 4.08 -5.52
C ASN A 342 -27.87 2.80 -5.04
N GLU A 343 -29.05 2.91 -4.45
CA GLU A 343 -29.84 1.72 -4.04
C GLU A 343 -30.27 0.87 -5.24
N ILE A 344 -30.68 1.50 -6.34
CA ILE A 344 -31.02 0.78 -7.60
C ILE A 344 -29.78 0.09 -8.18
N ALA A 345 -28.61 0.72 -8.13
CA ALA A 345 -27.36 0.15 -8.60
C ALA A 345 -26.93 -1.05 -7.74
N LYS A 346 -27.04 -0.97 -6.41
CA LYS A 346 -26.80 -2.07 -5.48
C LYS A 346 -27.65 -3.29 -5.81
N GLU A 347 -28.96 -3.08 -6.03
CA GLU A 347 -29.88 -4.17 -6.38
C GLU A 347 -29.55 -4.76 -7.76
N ASN A 348 -29.19 -3.93 -8.74
CA ASN A 348 -28.76 -4.43 -10.07
C ASN A 348 -27.45 -5.24 -9.98
N VAL A 349 -26.51 -4.83 -9.14
CA VAL A 349 -25.25 -5.54 -8.95
C VAL A 349 -25.49 -6.90 -8.28
N LYS A 350 -26.40 -7.00 -7.28
CA LYS A 350 -26.81 -8.29 -6.71
C LYS A 350 -27.32 -9.25 -7.78
N ASN A 351 -28.15 -8.75 -8.72
CA ASN A 351 -28.71 -9.56 -9.79
C ASN A 351 -27.72 -9.84 -10.94
N GLY A 352 -26.70 -8.99 -11.12
CA GLY A 352 -25.66 -9.14 -12.12
C GLY A 352 -26.11 -8.96 -13.58
N SER A 353 -27.26 -8.34 -13.83
CA SER A 353 -27.81 -8.14 -15.17
C SER A 353 -27.14 -7.00 -15.94
N LYS A 354 -26.30 -7.32 -16.92
CA LYS A 354 -25.65 -6.32 -17.79
C LYS A 354 -26.67 -5.54 -18.66
N ARG A 355 -27.82 -6.13 -19.01
CA ARG A 355 -28.87 -5.42 -19.74
C ARG A 355 -29.48 -4.30 -18.88
N THR A 356 -29.85 -4.61 -17.64
CA THR A 356 -30.37 -3.64 -16.67
C THR A 356 -29.32 -2.57 -16.35
N PHE A 357 -28.07 -2.97 -16.16
CA PHE A 357 -26.93 -2.08 -15.98
C PHE A 357 -26.84 -1.01 -17.09
N ASN A 358 -26.83 -1.43 -18.36
CA ASN A 358 -26.76 -0.48 -19.48
C ASN A 358 -27.99 0.43 -19.57
N LYS A 359 -29.18 -0.04 -19.16
CA LYS A 359 -30.39 0.79 -19.08
C LYS A 359 -30.27 1.83 -17.97
N ASN A 360 -29.83 1.41 -16.80
CA ASN A 360 -29.67 2.27 -15.64
C ASN A 360 -28.65 3.38 -15.89
N ILE A 361 -27.51 3.07 -16.50
CA ILE A 361 -26.47 4.07 -16.85
C ILE A 361 -27.08 5.21 -17.69
N LYS A 362 -27.84 4.88 -18.74
CA LYS A 362 -28.48 5.88 -19.57
C LYS A 362 -29.50 6.72 -18.80
N GLN A 363 -30.26 6.07 -17.94
CA GLN A 363 -31.29 6.74 -17.16
C GLN A 363 -30.69 7.65 -16.08
N ILE A 364 -29.58 7.24 -15.44
CA ILE A 364 -28.85 8.06 -14.48
C ILE A 364 -28.39 9.35 -15.15
N VAL A 365 -27.68 9.27 -16.28
CA VAL A 365 -27.21 10.45 -16.99
C VAL A 365 -28.36 11.37 -17.37
N LYS A 366 -29.46 10.79 -17.91
CA LYS A 366 -30.64 11.56 -18.28
C LYS A 366 -31.26 12.29 -17.08
N GLU A 367 -31.47 11.61 -15.95
CA GLU A 367 -32.09 12.24 -14.79
C GLU A 367 -31.19 13.31 -14.13
N PHE A 368 -29.85 13.13 -14.17
CA PHE A 368 -28.92 14.17 -13.76
C PHE A 368 -28.95 15.38 -14.74
N ASP A 369 -29.10 15.17 -16.04
CA ASP A 369 -29.28 16.23 -17.04
C ASP A 369 -30.57 17.02 -16.90
N GLU A 370 -31.62 16.41 -16.30
CA GLU A 370 -32.92 17.01 -16.06
C GLU A 370 -33.00 17.83 -14.77
N LEU A 371 -31.97 17.75 -13.88
CA LEU A 371 -31.90 18.57 -12.68
C LEU A 371 -31.81 20.06 -13.03
N GLU A 372 -32.55 20.87 -12.31
CA GLU A 372 -32.47 22.32 -12.45
C GLU A 372 -31.17 22.87 -11.90
N LEU A 373 -30.37 23.52 -12.77
CA LEU A 373 -29.08 24.10 -12.40
C LEU A 373 -29.08 25.63 -12.55
N LEU A 374 -28.18 26.23 -11.80
CA LEU A 374 -27.80 27.63 -11.96
C LEU A 374 -27.02 27.78 -13.26
N ASN A 375 -27.33 28.80 -14.04
CA ASN A 375 -26.59 29.15 -15.28
C ASN A 375 -25.34 29.95 -14.94
N ILE A 376 -24.40 29.37 -14.25
CA ILE A 376 -23.12 29.96 -13.87
C ILE A 376 -21.97 29.09 -14.29
N LYS A 377 -20.78 29.68 -14.46
CA LYS A 377 -19.54 28.92 -14.68
C LYS A 377 -18.69 28.95 -13.44
N LYS A 378 -18.22 27.80 -13.02
CA LYS A 378 -17.26 27.66 -11.91
C LYS A 378 -15.93 27.16 -12.43
N PRO A 379 -14.80 27.51 -11.81
CA PRO A 379 -13.52 26.94 -12.15
C PRO A 379 -13.53 25.42 -11.83
N LYS A 380 -12.88 24.64 -12.69
CA LYS A 380 -12.73 23.20 -12.50
C LYS A 380 -11.39 22.91 -11.86
N VAL A 381 -11.40 22.15 -10.78
CA VAL A 381 -10.19 21.75 -10.02
C VAL A 381 -10.00 20.25 -10.14
N GLY A 382 -8.90 19.85 -10.80
CA GLY A 382 -8.53 18.44 -10.96
C GLY A 382 -7.89 17.88 -9.69
N LEU A 383 -8.47 16.79 -9.15
CA LEU A 383 -7.90 16.06 -8.03
C LEU A 383 -7.07 14.89 -8.56
N VAL A 384 -5.77 14.94 -8.32
CA VAL A 384 -4.80 13.94 -8.75
C VAL A 384 -3.95 13.48 -7.56
N GLY A 385 -3.27 12.35 -7.68
CA GLY A 385 -2.38 11.84 -6.65
C GLY A 385 -2.54 10.35 -6.40
N GLU A 386 -2.08 9.90 -5.24
CA GLU A 386 -2.14 8.51 -4.81
C GLU A 386 -3.60 8.04 -4.71
N ILE A 387 -3.85 6.77 -5.09
CA ILE A 387 -5.21 6.25 -5.29
C ILE A 387 -6.07 6.31 -4.03
N LEU A 388 -5.58 5.87 -2.86
CA LEU A 388 -6.36 5.89 -1.63
C LEU A 388 -6.58 7.33 -1.17
N VAL A 389 -5.53 8.13 -1.10
CA VAL A 389 -5.63 9.54 -0.64
C VAL A 389 -6.59 10.33 -1.51
N LYS A 390 -6.55 10.13 -2.81
CA LYS A 390 -7.44 10.83 -3.74
C LYS A 390 -8.92 10.54 -3.51
N PHE A 391 -9.29 9.30 -3.24
CA PHE A 391 -10.69 8.87 -3.13
C PHE A 391 -11.24 8.83 -1.70
N HIS A 392 -10.37 8.73 -0.70
CA HIS A 392 -10.80 8.58 0.69
C HIS A 392 -11.01 9.95 1.36
N PRO A 393 -12.23 10.30 1.78
CA PRO A 393 -12.53 11.63 2.30
C PRO A 393 -11.64 12.05 3.48
N THR A 394 -11.48 11.19 4.48
CA THR A 394 -10.64 11.47 5.64
C THR A 394 -9.15 11.62 5.26
N ALA A 395 -8.66 10.81 4.30
CA ALA A 395 -7.27 10.87 3.88
C ALA A 395 -6.90 12.15 3.15
N ASN A 396 -7.88 12.80 2.52
CA ASN A 396 -7.70 14.06 1.78
C ASN A 396 -8.36 15.27 2.45
N ASN A 397 -8.76 15.15 3.72
CA ASN A 397 -9.42 16.22 4.48
C ASN A 397 -10.70 16.76 3.81
N ASN A 398 -11.50 15.87 3.21
CA ASN A 398 -12.74 16.21 2.50
C ASN A 398 -12.54 17.25 1.39
N VAL A 399 -11.46 17.12 0.64
CA VAL A 399 -11.04 18.12 -0.35
C VAL A 399 -12.10 18.43 -1.42
N VAL A 400 -12.96 17.48 -1.77
CA VAL A 400 -14.08 17.69 -2.71
C VAL A 400 -15.04 18.73 -2.15
N ASP A 401 -15.44 18.58 -0.88
CA ASP A 401 -16.37 19.49 -0.23
C ASP A 401 -15.74 20.89 -0.09
N ILE A 402 -14.45 20.96 0.29
CA ILE A 402 -13.70 22.21 0.36
C ILE A 402 -13.67 22.93 -1.01
N ILE A 403 -13.43 22.21 -2.11
CA ILE A 403 -13.45 22.79 -3.47
C ILE A 403 -14.82 23.36 -3.80
N GLU A 404 -15.89 22.63 -3.52
CA GLU A 404 -17.26 23.04 -3.80
C GLU A 404 -17.71 24.23 -2.93
N GLU A 405 -17.37 24.23 -1.64
CA GLU A 405 -17.62 25.34 -0.71
C GLU A 405 -16.92 26.64 -1.13
N ASN A 406 -15.72 26.50 -1.74
CA ASN A 406 -14.99 27.64 -2.29
C ASN A 406 -15.43 28.03 -3.73
N GLY A 407 -16.56 27.51 -4.19
CA GLY A 407 -17.19 27.94 -5.42
C GLY A 407 -16.60 27.32 -6.71
N ALA A 408 -15.90 26.18 -6.61
CA ALA A 408 -15.34 25.47 -7.74
C ALA A 408 -16.05 24.11 -7.98
N GLU A 409 -15.72 23.44 -9.09
CA GLU A 409 -16.16 22.09 -9.44
C GLU A 409 -14.99 21.13 -9.28
N ALA A 410 -15.16 20.07 -8.52
CA ALA A 410 -14.15 19.02 -8.36
C ALA A 410 -14.20 18.04 -9.54
N VAL A 411 -13.06 17.72 -10.12
CA VAL A 411 -12.92 16.77 -11.22
C VAL A 411 -11.92 15.67 -10.81
N MET A 412 -12.38 14.41 -10.79
CA MET A 412 -11.55 13.27 -10.44
C MET A 412 -11.46 12.27 -11.59
N PRO A 413 -10.28 11.64 -11.79
CA PRO A 413 -10.16 10.47 -12.68
C PRO A 413 -11.01 9.32 -12.17
N ASP A 414 -11.44 8.44 -13.07
CA ASP A 414 -12.19 7.24 -12.73
C ASP A 414 -11.32 6.27 -11.91
N LEU A 415 -11.93 5.52 -10.98
CA LEU A 415 -11.24 4.45 -10.27
C LEU A 415 -10.83 3.33 -11.25
N MET A 416 -11.66 3.07 -12.25
CA MET A 416 -11.38 2.10 -13.31
C MET A 416 -10.12 2.45 -14.12
N ASP A 417 -9.73 3.72 -14.22
CA ASP A 417 -8.52 4.14 -14.95
C ASP A 417 -7.25 3.58 -14.34
N PHE A 418 -7.24 3.28 -13.03
CA PHE A 418 -6.11 2.59 -12.40
C PHE A 418 -5.89 1.18 -12.95
N PHE A 419 -6.97 0.44 -13.21
CA PHE A 419 -6.87 -0.90 -13.80
C PHE A 419 -6.43 -0.84 -15.26
N PHE A 420 -6.89 0.15 -16.01
CA PHE A 420 -6.42 0.38 -17.38
C PHE A 420 -4.94 0.75 -17.39
N TYR A 421 -4.51 1.65 -16.54
CA TYR A 421 -3.10 2.01 -16.40
C TYR A 421 -2.22 0.78 -16.16
N THR A 422 -2.60 -0.06 -15.20
CA THR A 422 -1.90 -1.30 -14.88
C THR A 422 -1.84 -2.27 -16.08
N ALA A 423 -2.92 -2.35 -16.87
CA ALA A 423 -2.97 -3.23 -18.03
C ALA A 423 -2.15 -2.66 -19.20
N TYR A 424 -2.16 -1.34 -19.42
CA TYR A 424 -1.35 -0.70 -20.46
C TYR A 424 0.16 -0.73 -20.16
N ASP A 425 0.56 -0.81 -18.89
CA ASP A 425 1.97 -0.96 -18.49
C ASP A 425 2.59 -2.24 -19.11
N GLU A 426 1.81 -3.30 -19.29
CA GLU A 426 2.29 -4.52 -19.94
C GLU A 426 2.54 -4.34 -21.47
N ASP A 427 1.84 -3.44 -22.14
CA ASP A 427 2.14 -3.04 -23.51
C ASP A 427 3.45 -2.25 -23.61
N PHE A 428 3.67 -1.35 -22.64
CA PHE A 428 4.93 -0.62 -22.51
C PHE A 428 6.11 -1.56 -22.23
N LYS A 429 5.97 -2.49 -21.28
CA LYS A 429 7.00 -3.49 -20.96
C LYS A 429 7.35 -4.36 -22.16
N TYR A 430 6.34 -4.78 -22.94
CA TYR A 430 6.60 -5.51 -24.18
C TYR A 430 7.40 -4.68 -25.18
N LYS A 431 7.05 -3.40 -25.38
CA LYS A 431 7.70 -2.53 -26.38
C LYS A 431 9.10 -2.09 -25.97
N CYS A 432 9.33 -1.83 -24.69
CA CYS A 432 10.53 -1.16 -24.19
C CYS A 432 11.45 -2.05 -23.38
N LEU A 433 10.94 -3.12 -22.74
CA LEU A 433 11.68 -3.98 -21.83
C LEU A 433 11.80 -5.45 -22.29
N GLY A 434 11.29 -5.79 -23.48
CA GLY A 434 11.41 -7.14 -24.03
C GLY A 434 10.51 -8.19 -23.36
N GLU A 435 9.43 -7.79 -22.70
CA GLU A 435 8.45 -8.69 -22.09
C GLU A 435 7.68 -9.54 -23.11
N SER A 436 7.01 -10.59 -22.64
CA SER A 436 6.31 -11.58 -23.47
C SER A 436 5.14 -10.97 -24.26
N LYS A 437 5.12 -11.20 -25.59
CA LYS A 437 4.00 -10.84 -26.48
C LYS A 437 2.68 -11.53 -26.06
N VAL A 438 2.76 -12.76 -25.54
CA VAL A 438 1.58 -13.48 -25.06
C VAL A 438 0.95 -12.78 -23.86
N LYS A 439 1.78 -12.39 -22.90
CA LYS A 439 1.34 -11.64 -21.72
C LYS A 439 0.68 -10.33 -22.12
N ARG A 440 1.35 -9.55 -22.96
CA ARG A 440 0.77 -8.33 -23.55
C ARG A 440 -0.61 -8.56 -24.17
N ASN A 441 -0.76 -9.59 -25.04
CA ASN A 441 -2.03 -9.85 -25.70
C ASN A 441 -3.14 -10.21 -24.71
N ILE A 442 -2.84 -10.96 -23.65
CA ILE A 442 -3.81 -11.25 -22.58
C ILE A 442 -4.28 -9.94 -21.93
N TYR A 443 -3.38 -9.04 -21.58
CA TYR A 443 -3.75 -7.77 -20.96
C TYR A 443 -4.53 -6.85 -21.92
N MET A 444 -4.23 -6.86 -23.22
CA MET A 444 -5.03 -6.15 -24.23
C MET A 444 -6.47 -6.70 -24.30
N MET A 445 -6.66 -8.01 -24.20
CA MET A 445 -8.00 -8.60 -24.11
C MET A 445 -8.73 -8.20 -22.81
N VAL A 446 -8.01 -8.09 -21.69
CA VAL A 446 -8.56 -7.57 -20.43
C VAL A 446 -9.04 -6.12 -20.61
N ILE A 447 -8.26 -5.28 -21.27
CA ILE A 447 -8.64 -3.88 -21.57
C ILE A 447 -9.95 -3.86 -22.39
N GLU A 448 -10.05 -4.63 -23.47
CA GLU A 448 -11.25 -4.71 -24.29
C GLU A 448 -12.47 -5.18 -23.49
N PHE A 449 -12.27 -6.17 -22.63
CA PHE A 449 -13.30 -6.68 -21.74
C PHE A 449 -13.81 -5.60 -20.76
N LEU A 450 -12.92 -4.87 -20.09
CA LEU A 450 -13.28 -3.78 -19.19
C LEU A 450 -13.95 -2.61 -19.94
N GLU A 451 -13.43 -2.23 -21.11
CA GLU A 451 -14.04 -1.19 -21.96
C GLU A 451 -15.46 -1.55 -22.41
N SER A 452 -15.77 -2.83 -22.58
CA SER A 452 -17.13 -3.28 -22.91
C SER A 452 -18.18 -2.90 -21.85
N TYR A 453 -17.76 -2.66 -20.59
CA TYR A 453 -18.63 -2.16 -19.52
C TYR A 453 -18.72 -0.63 -19.53
N ARG A 454 -17.62 0.07 -19.84
CA ARG A 454 -17.59 1.55 -19.90
C ARG A 454 -18.25 2.13 -21.14
N LYS A 455 -18.37 1.35 -22.21
CA LYS A 455 -18.87 1.82 -23.53
C LYS A 455 -20.20 2.58 -23.42
N THR A 456 -21.16 2.04 -22.66
CA THR A 456 -22.47 2.68 -22.48
C THR A 456 -22.37 3.96 -21.68
N MET A 457 -21.53 3.99 -20.63
CA MET A 457 -21.27 5.17 -19.82
C MET A 457 -20.63 6.28 -20.64
N LYS A 458 -19.54 5.98 -21.37
CA LYS A 458 -18.86 6.93 -22.24
C LYS A 458 -19.82 7.55 -23.27
N LYS A 459 -20.64 6.70 -23.91
CA LYS A 459 -21.63 7.19 -24.88
C LYS A 459 -22.66 8.09 -24.22
N ALA A 460 -23.24 7.67 -23.09
CA ALA A 460 -24.27 8.46 -22.41
C ALA A 460 -23.74 9.81 -21.92
N LEU A 461 -22.50 9.85 -21.39
CA LEU A 461 -21.86 11.09 -20.97
C LEU A 461 -21.50 12.00 -22.16
N ASN A 462 -21.08 11.46 -23.29
CA ASN A 462 -20.82 12.26 -24.52
C ASN A 462 -22.09 12.82 -25.12
N ASP A 463 -23.22 12.12 -24.99
CA ASP A 463 -24.54 12.57 -25.46
C ASP A 463 -25.22 13.50 -24.44
N SER A 464 -24.65 13.68 -23.23
CA SER A 464 -25.14 14.56 -22.17
C SER A 464 -25.03 16.03 -22.58
N LYS A 465 -25.89 16.83 -22.00
CA LYS A 465 -25.88 18.30 -22.19
C LYS A 465 -24.79 19.01 -21.40
N ARG A 466 -23.97 18.28 -20.65
CA ARG A 466 -23.00 18.80 -19.66
C ARG A 466 -21.61 18.27 -19.86
#